data_85ae65d0b23895e8d3b3def9a8f1bd59
#
_entry.id   85ae65d0b23895e8d3b3def9a8f1bd59
#
_cell.length_a   1.000
_cell.length_b   1.000
_cell.length_c   1.000
_cell.angle_alpha   90.00
_cell.angle_beta   90.00
_cell.angle_gamma   90.00
#
_symmetry.space_group_name_H-M   'P 1'
#
loop_
_entity.id
_entity.type
_entity.pdbx_description
1 polymer ?
#
loop_
_entity_poly.entity_id
_entity_poly.type
_entity_poly.pdbx_seq_one_letter_code
_entity_poly.pdbx_strand_id
1 'polypeptide(L)'
;MGAFGRVFREKGGEFWALTLTWRLQKCIYENMNNCSCIKNVKNEVSMDVLFELSEFFKFFGDTTRIRIIHLMLSGEISVNDIAEKLNLEQSVVSHQLRILRTANLVKPRRDGRKMFYSLDDEHIGLIFNTGLTHILHKKGK
;
A
#
# COMPACT_ATOMS: atom_id res chain seq x y z
N MET A 1 21.74 1.96 24.64
CA MET A 1 22.37 3.27 24.48
C MET A 1 23.29 3.22 23.26
N GLY A 2 23.07 4.04 22.26
CA GLY A 2 24.10 4.50 21.37
C GLY A 2 24.03 4.01 19.94
N ALA A 3 24.10 4.99 19.03
CA ALA A 3 24.58 4.95 17.66
C ALA A 3 23.59 4.75 16.51
N PHE A 4 22.50 5.53 16.48
CA PHE A 4 21.79 5.79 15.22
C PHE A 4 21.44 7.29 14.99
N GLY A 5 22.14 8.17 15.65
CA GLY A 5 21.82 9.61 15.68
C GLY A 5 22.78 10.53 14.91
N ARG A 6 23.56 10.06 13.94
CA ARG A 6 24.61 10.93 13.40
C ARG A 6 24.95 10.73 11.93
N VAL A 7 23.98 10.59 11.06
CA VAL A 7 24.20 10.81 9.62
C VAL A 7 22.89 11.26 9.00
N PHE A 8 22.48 12.50 9.12
CA PHE A 8 21.57 13.18 8.18
C PHE A 8 21.48 14.67 8.58
N ARG A 9 22.55 15.39 8.28
CA ARG A 9 22.48 16.86 8.20
C ARG A 9 22.95 17.23 6.79
N GLU A 10 22.09 17.95 6.10
CA GLU A 10 22.24 18.65 4.81
C GLU A 10 21.58 18.03 3.60
N LYS A 11 20.34 18.49 3.30
CA LYS A 11 19.94 19.24 2.11
C LYS A 11 18.45 19.56 2.21
N GLY A 12 18.11 20.82 2.13
CA GLY A 12 16.80 21.39 2.38
C GLY A 12 15.73 20.91 1.41
N GLY A 13 14.51 20.85 1.90
CA GLY A 13 13.30 20.96 1.10
C GLY A 13 12.27 19.82 1.20
N GLU A 14 12.63 18.58 1.56
CA GLU A 14 11.69 17.46 1.56
C GLU A 14 11.56 16.72 2.91
N PHE A 15 11.98 17.34 3.97
CA PHE A 15 12.09 16.70 5.28
C PHE A 15 10.73 16.37 5.94
N TRP A 16 9.66 17.09 5.57
CA TRP A 16 8.34 16.93 6.19
C TRP A 16 7.58 15.70 5.73
N ALA A 17 7.75 15.30 4.47
CA ALA A 17 7.08 14.12 3.93
C ALA A 17 7.68 12.81 4.49
N LEU A 18 9.00 12.74 4.66
CA LEU A 18 9.69 11.56 5.19
C LEU A 18 9.46 11.34 6.68
N THR A 19 9.34 12.41 7.47
CA THR A 19 9.07 12.32 8.91
C THR A 19 7.63 11.94 9.21
N LEU A 20 6.67 12.38 8.38
CA LEU A 20 5.27 12.00 8.53
C LEU A 20 5.06 10.51 8.20
N THR A 21 5.67 10.03 7.12
CA THR A 21 5.62 8.62 6.72
C THR A 21 6.30 7.71 7.75
N TRP A 22 7.45 8.12 8.33
CA TRP A 22 8.14 7.35 9.36
C TRP A 22 7.36 7.28 10.68
N ARG A 23 6.71 8.37 11.10
CA ARG A 23 5.84 8.38 12.29
C ARG A 23 4.58 7.53 12.09
N LEU A 24 3.94 7.62 10.93
CA LEU A 24 2.81 6.76 10.57
C LEU A 24 3.23 5.30 10.48
N GLN A 25 4.37 5.01 9.85
CA GLN A 25 4.93 3.66 9.78
C GLN A 25 5.22 3.07 11.17
N LYS A 26 5.75 3.88 12.09
CA LYS A 26 6.01 3.48 13.47
C LYS A 26 4.71 3.23 14.24
N CYS A 27 3.73 4.12 14.13
CA CYS A 27 2.41 3.93 14.75
C CYS A 27 1.68 2.69 14.22
N ILE A 28 1.75 2.43 12.92
CA ILE A 28 1.15 1.24 12.28
C ILE A 28 1.86 -0.02 12.78
N TYR A 29 3.20 -0.01 12.84
CA TYR A 29 3.99 -1.16 13.32
C TYR A 29 3.76 -1.45 14.80
N GLU A 30 3.67 -0.42 15.65
CA GLU A 30 3.37 -0.55 17.08
C GLU A 30 1.94 -1.04 17.32
N ASN A 31 0.96 -0.57 16.54
CA ASN A 31 -0.42 -1.05 16.60
C ASN A 31 -0.57 -2.49 16.07
N MET A 32 0.17 -2.87 15.03
CA MET A 32 0.17 -4.25 14.54
C MET A 32 0.68 -5.23 15.59
N ASN A 33 1.78 -4.91 16.29
CA ASN A 33 2.30 -5.79 17.34
C ASN A 33 1.36 -5.91 18.55
N ASN A 34 0.41 -5.00 18.70
CA ASN A 34 -0.59 -5.02 19.78
C ASN A 34 -1.99 -5.44 19.30
N CYS A 35 -2.17 -5.72 18.00
CA CYS A 35 -3.43 -6.21 17.46
C CYS A 35 -3.72 -7.63 17.97
N SER A 36 -4.91 -7.80 18.55
CA SER A 36 -5.35 -9.12 19.05
C SER A 36 -5.45 -10.18 17.95
N CYS A 37 -5.60 -9.78 16.69
CA CYS A 37 -5.62 -10.70 15.55
C CYS A 37 -4.26 -11.36 15.28
N ILE A 38 -3.12 -10.68 15.60
CA ILE A 38 -1.79 -11.24 15.41
C ILE A 38 -1.41 -12.21 16.55
N LYS A 39 -1.96 -12.02 17.75
CA LYS A 39 -1.70 -12.92 18.88
C LYS A 39 -2.19 -14.34 18.66
N ASN A 40 -3.13 -14.54 17.72
CA ASN A 40 -3.68 -15.85 17.37
C ASN A 40 -2.96 -16.56 16.21
N VAL A 41 -2.02 -15.91 15.51
CA VAL A 41 -1.28 -16.51 14.39
C VAL A 41 -0.25 -17.56 14.85
N LYS A 42 -0.07 -17.77 16.18
CA LYS A 42 0.76 -18.88 16.71
C LYS A 42 0.10 -20.25 16.64
N ASN A 43 -1.19 -20.32 16.27
CA ASN A 43 -1.88 -21.56 15.97
C ASN A 43 -1.65 -21.93 14.51
N GLU A 44 -1.63 -23.21 14.20
CA GLU A 44 -1.48 -23.73 12.84
C GLU A 44 -2.47 -23.04 11.88
N VAL A 45 -1.92 -22.32 10.89
CA VAL A 45 -2.73 -21.67 9.86
C VAL A 45 -3.27 -22.77 8.95
N SER A 46 -4.61 -22.81 8.75
CA SER A 46 -5.21 -23.82 7.90
C SER A 46 -4.79 -23.64 6.44
N MET A 47 -4.81 -24.74 5.68
CA MET A 47 -4.48 -24.72 4.25
C MET A 47 -5.40 -23.80 3.45
N ASP A 48 -6.67 -23.68 3.85
CA ASP A 48 -7.64 -22.79 3.21
C ASP A 48 -7.23 -21.32 3.32
N VAL A 49 -6.80 -20.89 4.50
CA VAL A 49 -6.30 -19.51 4.73
C VAL A 49 -5.02 -19.26 3.92
N LEU A 50 -4.12 -20.23 3.82
CA LEU A 50 -2.91 -20.11 2.99
C LEU A 50 -3.26 -20.03 1.50
N PHE A 51 -4.27 -20.75 1.06
CA PHE A 51 -4.78 -20.65 -0.30
C PHE A 51 -5.37 -19.25 -0.57
N GLU A 52 -6.24 -18.74 0.30
CA GLU A 52 -6.78 -17.38 0.19
C GLU A 52 -5.67 -16.32 0.17
N LEU A 53 -4.65 -16.47 1.01
CA LEU A 53 -3.49 -15.58 1.02
C LEU A 53 -2.72 -15.64 -0.31
N SER A 54 -2.60 -16.83 -0.92
CA SER A 54 -1.95 -16.96 -2.22
C SER A 54 -2.74 -16.26 -3.33
N GLU A 55 -4.06 -16.36 -3.33
CA GLU A 55 -4.94 -15.65 -4.26
C GLU A 55 -4.85 -14.13 -4.07
N PHE A 56 -4.81 -13.66 -2.83
CA PHE A 56 -4.60 -12.25 -2.50
C PHE A 56 -3.28 -11.72 -3.11
N PHE A 57 -2.17 -12.43 -2.98
CA PHE A 57 -0.89 -12.00 -3.54
C PHE A 57 -0.86 -11.99 -5.07
N LYS A 58 -1.70 -12.74 -5.76
CA LYS A 58 -1.82 -12.67 -7.21
C LYS A 58 -2.26 -11.29 -7.72
N PHE A 59 -3.01 -10.55 -6.90
CA PHE A 59 -3.41 -9.18 -7.27
C PHE A 59 -2.22 -8.22 -7.28
N PHE A 60 -1.18 -8.48 -6.52
CA PHE A 60 0.07 -7.72 -6.54
C PHE A 60 1.04 -8.16 -7.65
N GLY A 61 0.73 -9.24 -8.38
CA GLY A 61 1.58 -9.76 -9.44
C GLY A 61 1.53 -9.01 -10.78
N ASP A 62 0.71 -7.95 -10.91
CA ASP A 62 0.57 -7.15 -12.13
C ASP A 62 1.11 -5.74 -11.93
N THR A 63 1.95 -5.30 -12.86
CA THR A 63 2.63 -4.00 -12.77
C THR A 63 1.65 -2.82 -12.80
N THR A 64 0.56 -2.90 -13.57
CA THR A 64 -0.43 -1.82 -13.65
C THR A 64 -1.17 -1.69 -12.32
N ARG A 65 -1.56 -2.81 -11.71
CA ARG A 65 -2.22 -2.80 -10.40
C ARG A 65 -1.30 -2.26 -9.31
N ILE A 66 -0.03 -2.66 -9.29
CA ILE A 66 0.99 -2.12 -8.39
C ILE A 66 1.12 -0.61 -8.50
N ARG A 67 1.14 -0.07 -9.74
CA ARG A 67 1.21 1.39 -9.97
C ARG A 67 -0.05 2.10 -9.49
N ILE A 68 -1.22 1.52 -9.68
CA ILE A 68 -2.50 2.06 -9.18
C ILE A 68 -2.52 2.08 -7.65
N ILE A 69 -2.15 0.98 -6.99
CA ILE A 69 -2.05 0.90 -5.52
C ILE A 69 -1.08 1.95 -4.99
N HIS A 70 0.09 2.10 -5.63
CA HIS A 70 1.08 3.10 -5.26
C HIS A 70 0.53 4.53 -5.26
N LEU A 71 -0.27 4.91 -6.28
CA LEU A 71 -0.90 6.23 -6.31
C LEU A 71 -1.90 6.44 -5.16
N MET A 72 -2.57 5.38 -4.71
CA MET A 72 -3.55 5.43 -3.63
C MET A 72 -2.92 5.46 -2.23
N LEU A 73 -1.62 5.23 -2.08
CA LEU A 73 -0.93 5.38 -0.79
C LEU A 73 -0.98 6.83 -0.28
N SER A 74 -1.10 7.80 -1.17
CA SER A 74 -1.22 9.22 -0.83
C SER A 74 -2.67 9.64 -0.50
N GLY A 75 -3.63 8.73 -0.60
CA GLY A 75 -5.04 8.96 -0.33
C GLY A 75 -5.94 8.67 -1.53
N GLU A 76 -7.14 9.22 -1.46
CA GLU A 76 -8.17 9.02 -2.47
C GLU A 76 -7.82 9.71 -3.80
N ILE A 77 -8.09 9.04 -4.92
CA ILE A 77 -7.77 9.53 -6.26
C ILE A 77 -8.89 9.19 -7.26
N SER A 78 -9.16 10.08 -8.23
CA SER A 78 -10.17 9.83 -9.25
C SER A 78 -9.65 8.92 -10.37
N VAL A 79 -10.59 8.25 -11.06
CA VAL A 79 -10.25 7.38 -12.21
C VAL A 79 -9.51 8.16 -13.30
N ASN A 80 -9.92 9.40 -13.55
CA ASN A 80 -9.30 10.26 -14.56
C ASN A 80 -7.86 10.62 -14.17
N ASP A 81 -7.63 10.99 -12.91
CA ASP A 81 -6.29 11.36 -12.44
C ASP A 81 -5.34 10.15 -12.46
N ILE A 82 -5.85 8.93 -12.18
CA ILE A 82 -5.07 7.70 -12.32
C ILE A 82 -4.68 7.49 -13.79
N ALA A 83 -5.65 7.63 -14.71
CA ALA A 83 -5.42 7.44 -16.13
C ALA A 83 -4.37 8.42 -16.66
N GLU A 84 -4.47 9.70 -16.29
CA GLU A 84 -3.52 10.75 -16.64
C GLU A 84 -2.13 10.46 -16.08
N LYS A 85 -2.01 10.22 -14.75
CA LYS A 85 -0.70 9.99 -14.09
C LYS A 85 0.02 8.74 -14.58
N LEU A 86 -0.73 7.72 -14.97
CA LEU A 86 -0.15 6.47 -15.46
C LEU A 86 0.02 6.45 -16.99
N ASN A 87 -0.51 7.47 -17.68
CA ASN A 87 -0.60 7.53 -19.15
C ASN A 87 -1.27 6.28 -19.73
N LEU A 88 -2.46 5.97 -19.21
CA LEU A 88 -3.27 4.82 -19.59
C LEU A 88 -4.66 5.27 -20.04
N GLU A 89 -5.28 4.46 -20.91
CA GLU A 89 -6.69 4.62 -21.26
C GLU A 89 -7.58 4.46 -20.00
N GLN A 90 -8.60 5.31 -19.87
CA GLN A 90 -9.55 5.25 -18.75
C GLN A 90 -10.25 3.88 -18.65
N SER A 91 -10.50 3.24 -19.78
CA SER A 91 -11.08 1.89 -19.87
C SER A 91 -10.19 0.85 -19.22
N VAL A 92 -8.88 0.92 -19.42
CA VAL A 92 -7.88 0.04 -18.81
C VAL A 92 -7.85 0.24 -17.30
N VAL A 93 -7.78 1.50 -16.85
CA VAL A 93 -7.81 1.85 -15.41
C VAL A 93 -9.09 1.34 -14.77
N SER A 94 -10.25 1.60 -15.37
CA SER A 94 -11.55 1.13 -14.85
C SER A 94 -11.63 -0.39 -14.75
N HIS A 95 -11.06 -1.11 -15.72
CA HIS A 95 -10.98 -2.56 -15.67
C HIS A 95 -10.12 -3.05 -14.50
N GLN A 96 -8.93 -2.47 -14.31
CA GLN A 96 -8.03 -2.82 -13.21
C GLN A 96 -8.64 -2.49 -11.84
N LEU A 97 -9.30 -1.34 -11.70
CA LEU A 97 -9.99 -0.95 -10.49
C LEU A 97 -11.14 -1.91 -10.13
N ARG A 98 -11.86 -2.43 -11.14
CA ARG A 98 -12.89 -3.45 -10.93
C ARG A 98 -12.28 -4.74 -10.37
N ILE A 99 -11.14 -5.19 -10.90
CA ILE A 99 -10.42 -6.37 -10.39
C ILE A 99 -9.99 -6.14 -8.93
N LEU A 100 -9.36 -4.99 -8.64
CA LEU A 100 -8.91 -4.65 -7.28
C LEU A 100 -10.09 -4.55 -6.30
N ARG A 101 -11.24 -4.02 -6.74
CA ARG A 101 -12.46 -3.94 -5.93
C ARG A 101 -13.04 -5.33 -5.63
N THR A 102 -13.06 -6.24 -6.61
CA THR A 102 -13.54 -7.62 -6.41
C THR A 102 -12.69 -8.36 -5.37
N ALA A 103 -11.41 -8.00 -5.27
CA ALA A 103 -10.47 -8.53 -4.27
C ALA A 103 -10.49 -7.78 -2.93
N ASN A 104 -11.40 -6.82 -2.74
CA ASN A 104 -11.48 -5.96 -1.56
C ASN A 104 -10.17 -5.21 -1.25
N LEU A 105 -9.41 -4.86 -2.29
CA LEU A 105 -8.16 -4.08 -2.13
C LEU A 105 -8.41 -2.57 -2.22
N VAL A 106 -9.50 -2.17 -2.87
CA VAL A 106 -9.88 -0.77 -3.04
C VAL A 106 -11.38 -0.60 -2.85
N LYS A 107 -11.77 0.55 -2.32
CA LYS A 107 -13.18 0.96 -2.18
C LYS A 107 -13.47 2.18 -3.03
N PRO A 108 -14.63 2.19 -3.72
CA PRO A 108 -15.09 3.32 -4.49
C PRO A 108 -15.84 4.32 -3.63
N ARG A 109 -15.72 5.60 -3.94
CA ARG A 109 -16.60 6.67 -3.49
C ARG A 109 -17.07 7.46 -4.70
N ARG A 110 -18.36 7.72 -4.78
CA ARG A 110 -18.93 8.57 -5.83
C ARG A 110 -19.09 10.00 -5.33
N ASP A 111 -18.65 10.95 -6.16
CA ASP A 111 -18.84 12.37 -5.93
C ASP A 111 -19.36 13.01 -7.21
N GLY A 112 -20.66 13.27 -7.26
CA GLY A 112 -21.36 13.73 -8.43
C GLY A 112 -21.20 12.78 -9.63
N ARG A 113 -20.50 13.24 -10.66
CA ARG A 113 -20.20 12.47 -11.88
C ARG A 113 -18.84 11.76 -11.83
N LYS A 114 -18.03 12.01 -10.80
CA LYS A 114 -16.69 11.43 -10.67
C LYS A 114 -16.72 10.23 -9.73
N MET A 115 -15.90 9.25 -10.06
CA MET A 115 -15.60 8.10 -9.21
C MET A 115 -14.20 8.25 -8.65
N PHE A 116 -14.11 8.17 -7.34
CA PHE A 116 -12.87 8.16 -6.58
C PHE A 116 -12.64 6.78 -6.00
N TYR A 117 -11.39 6.44 -5.83
CA TYR A 117 -10.97 5.19 -5.21
C TYR A 117 -9.89 5.44 -4.17
N SER A 118 -9.95 4.67 -3.10
CA SER A 118 -8.91 4.61 -2.06
C SER A 118 -8.61 3.15 -1.73
N LEU A 119 -7.50 2.90 -1.03
CA LEU A 119 -7.27 1.59 -0.45
C LEU A 119 -8.42 1.23 0.50
N ASP A 120 -8.79 -0.04 0.55
CA ASP A 120 -9.91 -0.49 1.38
C ASP A 120 -9.56 -0.36 2.87
N ASP A 121 -8.37 -0.78 3.24
CA ASP A 121 -7.83 -0.67 4.58
C ASP A 121 -6.34 -0.30 4.58
N GLU A 122 -5.79 -0.04 5.78
CA GLU A 122 -4.39 0.31 6.00
C GLU A 122 -3.42 -0.85 5.80
N HIS A 123 -3.87 -2.11 5.94
CA HIS A 123 -3.02 -3.30 5.81
C HIS A 123 -2.52 -3.46 4.38
N ILE A 124 -3.31 -3.08 3.38
CA ILE A 124 -2.91 -3.13 1.97
C ILE A 124 -1.71 -2.21 1.73
N GLY A 125 -1.79 -0.98 2.26
CA GLY A 125 -0.68 -0.03 2.20
C GLY A 125 0.56 -0.53 2.92
N LEU A 126 0.40 -1.18 4.06
CA LEU A 126 1.49 -1.76 4.84
C LEU A 126 2.19 -2.90 4.11
N ILE A 127 1.44 -3.82 3.52
CA ILE A 127 1.96 -4.93 2.70
C ILE A 127 2.77 -4.38 1.53
N PHE A 128 2.22 -3.40 0.81
CA PHE A 128 2.89 -2.73 -0.30
C PHE A 128 4.22 -2.10 0.14
N ASN A 129 4.20 -1.27 1.19
CA ASN A 129 5.38 -0.56 1.70
C ASN A 129 6.45 -1.53 2.22
N THR A 130 6.05 -2.62 2.88
CA THR A 130 6.97 -3.65 3.36
C THR A 130 7.67 -4.32 2.18
N GLY A 131 6.92 -4.69 1.14
CA GLY A 131 7.49 -5.26 -0.09
C GLY A 131 8.43 -4.30 -0.80
N LEU A 132 8.02 -3.03 -0.95
CA LEU A 132 8.83 -1.98 -1.56
C LEU A 132 10.14 -1.77 -0.80
N THR A 133 10.08 -1.65 0.52
CA THR A 133 11.26 -1.49 1.38
C THR A 133 12.22 -2.66 1.24
N HIS A 134 11.71 -3.90 1.20
CA HIS A 134 12.53 -5.09 1.00
C HIS A 134 13.29 -5.05 -0.33
N ILE A 135 12.63 -4.63 -1.41
CA ILE A 135 13.26 -4.54 -2.74
C ILE A 135 14.32 -3.43 -2.78
N LEU A 136 14.01 -2.26 -2.19
CA LEU A 136 14.95 -1.14 -2.15
C LEU A 136 16.21 -1.46 -1.34
N HIS A 137 16.09 -2.16 -0.21
CA HIS A 137 17.24 -2.62 0.57
C HIS A 137 18.15 -3.57 -0.21
N LYS A 138 17.60 -4.41 -1.11
CA LYS A 138 18.40 -5.29 -1.97
C LYS A 138 19.16 -4.52 -3.06
N LYS A 139 18.60 -3.41 -3.56
CA LYS A 139 19.24 -2.60 -4.61
C LYS A 139 20.31 -1.64 -4.09
N GLY A 140 20.31 -1.36 -2.78
CA GLY A 140 21.30 -0.50 -2.11
C GLY A 140 22.56 -1.24 -1.64
N LYS A 141 22.66 -2.54 -1.91
CA LYS A 141 23.84 -3.37 -1.72
C LYS A 141 24.48 -3.65 -3.06
#